data_7b35024b29fc6b4d0ca5661260330e8b
#
_entry.id   7b35024b29fc6b4d0ca5661260330e8b
#
_cell.length_a   1.000
_cell.length_b   1.000
_cell.length_c   1.000
_cell.angle_alpha   90.00
_cell.angle_beta   90.00
_cell.angle_gamma   90.00
#
_symmetry.space_group_name_H-M   'P 1'
#
loop_
_entity.id
_entity.type
_entity.pdbx_description
1 polymer ?
#
loop_
_entity_poly.entity_id
_entity_poly.type
_entity_poly.pdbx_seq_one_letter_code
_entity_poly.pdbx_strand_id
1 'polypeptide(L)'
;MLCLLTVSSWAQENYQKKEFVSSFGDSLSYRLLRPENEQAGSKYPLVLFLHGAGERGSDNEKQLTHGAQMFLNPVNREKYPAFVLIPQCPADAYWAYTSRPASFFPAEMPVVQDISPIFKSLKELLDTYLALPQIDKNRIYIIGLSMGGMGTYDMAIRFPEVFAAAIPICGTVHPIRLANAKGVRFRIFHGDADNVVTVEGSRMAYRALKAAGADVEYIEFPGCGHDSWTPAFNYPGFMDWLFSQKKK
;
A
#
# COMPACT_ATOMS: atom_id res chain seq x y z
N MET A 1 12.51 26.35 8.54
CA MET A 1 11.96 26.70 7.22
C MET A 1 11.17 25.49 6.75
N LEU A 2 9.85 25.50 6.94
CA LEU A 2 8.96 24.39 6.58
C LEU A 2 8.86 24.35 5.06
N CYS A 3 9.50 23.35 4.44
CA CYS A 3 9.31 23.08 3.03
C CYS A 3 7.97 22.32 2.88
N LEU A 4 6.89 23.06 2.68
CA LEU A 4 5.63 22.50 2.22
C LEU A 4 5.87 21.99 0.80
N LEU A 5 6.11 20.69 0.65
CA LEU A 5 6.08 20.01 -0.63
C LEU A 5 4.64 20.05 -1.13
N THR A 6 4.30 21.10 -1.88
CA THR A 6 3.04 21.15 -2.62
C THR A 6 3.08 20.04 -3.65
N VAL A 7 2.13 19.11 -3.57
CA VAL A 7 1.85 18.17 -4.67
C VAL A 7 1.68 19.03 -5.92
N SER A 8 2.44 18.75 -6.96
CA SER A 8 2.37 19.58 -8.16
C SER A 8 0.95 19.53 -8.74
N SER A 9 0.42 20.66 -9.20
CA SER A 9 -0.93 20.75 -9.83
C SER A 9 -1.13 19.70 -10.94
N TRP A 10 -0.06 19.38 -11.66
CA TRP A 10 -0.05 18.36 -12.72
C TRP A 10 -0.34 16.95 -12.19
N ALA A 11 0.12 16.60 -10.98
CA ALA A 11 -0.20 15.32 -10.36
C ALA A 11 -1.68 15.24 -9.98
N GLN A 12 -2.24 16.34 -9.50
CA GLN A 12 -3.66 16.42 -9.14
C GLN A 12 -4.59 16.27 -10.35
N GLU A 13 -4.21 16.79 -11.51
CA GLU A 13 -5.00 16.70 -12.74
C GLU A 13 -5.04 15.29 -13.33
N ASN A 14 -3.96 14.53 -13.25
CA ASN A 14 -3.88 13.17 -13.79
C ASN A 14 -4.63 12.13 -12.93
N TYR A 15 -4.69 12.35 -11.62
CA TYR A 15 -5.44 11.50 -10.70
C TYR A 15 -6.88 12.00 -10.53
N GLN A 16 -7.85 11.27 -11.08
CA GLN A 16 -9.27 11.61 -10.96
C GLN A 16 -9.72 11.60 -9.51
N LYS A 17 -10.34 12.67 -9.02
CA LYS A 17 -11.03 12.72 -7.73
C LYS A 17 -12.27 11.85 -7.79
N LYS A 18 -12.41 10.93 -6.85
CA LYS A 18 -13.54 10.01 -6.74
C LYS A 18 -13.97 9.89 -5.28
N GLU A 19 -15.20 9.47 -5.09
CA GLU A 19 -15.76 9.10 -3.81
C GLU A 19 -16.45 7.74 -3.93
N PHE A 20 -16.25 6.88 -2.96
CA PHE A 20 -16.89 5.59 -2.84
C PHE A 20 -17.79 5.62 -1.60
N VAL A 21 -19.03 5.17 -1.74
CA VAL A 21 -19.94 4.97 -0.63
C VAL A 21 -20.09 3.48 -0.41
N SER A 22 -19.73 3.01 0.77
CA SER A 22 -19.81 1.60 1.14
C SER A 22 -21.26 1.13 1.30
N SER A 23 -21.49 -0.18 1.30
CA SER A 23 -22.80 -0.79 1.49
C SER A 23 -23.43 -0.47 2.87
N PHE A 24 -22.61 -0.01 3.83
CA PHE A 24 -23.06 0.40 5.18
C PHE A 24 -23.00 1.92 5.39
N GLY A 25 -22.85 2.71 4.31
CA GLY A 25 -23.04 4.16 4.29
C GLY A 25 -21.80 5.01 4.57
N ASP A 26 -20.63 4.41 4.82
CA ASP A 26 -19.38 5.17 4.98
C ASP A 26 -18.85 5.67 3.64
N SER A 27 -18.42 6.94 3.60
CA SER A 27 -17.75 7.52 2.44
C SER A 27 -16.24 7.37 2.52
N LEU A 28 -15.63 6.98 1.41
CA LEU A 28 -14.18 6.89 1.24
C LEU A 28 -13.74 7.68 0.01
N SER A 29 -13.09 8.82 0.24
CA SER A 29 -12.46 9.58 -0.83
C SER A 29 -11.26 8.82 -1.39
N TYR A 30 -11.07 8.86 -2.71
CA TYR A 30 -9.90 8.25 -3.34
C TYR A 30 -9.50 8.95 -4.63
N ARG A 31 -8.26 8.71 -5.03
CA ARG A 31 -7.72 9.12 -6.33
C ARG A 31 -7.54 7.91 -7.23
N LEU A 32 -7.93 8.07 -8.47
CA LEU A 32 -7.81 7.04 -9.50
C LEU A 32 -6.91 7.53 -10.63
N LEU A 33 -5.83 6.79 -10.90
CA LEU A 33 -5.08 6.87 -12.15
C LEU A 33 -5.50 5.71 -13.04
N ARG A 34 -5.83 5.99 -14.30
CA ARG A 34 -6.11 4.97 -15.32
C ARG A 34 -4.87 4.71 -16.18
N PRO A 35 -4.77 3.53 -16.79
CA PRO A 35 -3.75 3.29 -17.82
C PRO A 35 -3.80 4.39 -18.88
N GLU A 36 -2.63 4.82 -19.36
CA GLU A 36 -2.55 5.66 -20.53
C GLU A 36 -2.88 4.84 -21.77
N ASN A 37 -3.65 5.41 -22.69
CA ASN A 37 -4.05 4.73 -23.94
C ASN A 37 -4.77 3.38 -23.71
N GLU A 38 -5.71 3.36 -22.77
CA GLU A 38 -6.49 2.17 -22.45
C GLU A 38 -7.17 1.57 -23.69
N GLN A 39 -6.88 0.30 -23.97
CA GLN A 39 -7.39 -0.40 -25.18
C GLN A 39 -8.61 -1.25 -24.82
N ALA A 40 -9.64 -1.19 -25.64
CA ALA A 40 -10.82 -2.06 -25.48
C ALA A 40 -10.42 -3.54 -25.53
N GLY A 41 -10.94 -4.33 -24.57
CA GLY A 41 -10.65 -5.75 -24.47
C GLY A 41 -9.32 -6.10 -23.79
N SER A 42 -8.44 -5.14 -23.55
CA SER A 42 -7.20 -5.35 -22.80
C SER A 42 -7.44 -5.44 -21.31
N LYS A 43 -6.57 -6.18 -20.59
CA LYS A 43 -6.59 -6.28 -19.14
C LYS A 43 -5.32 -5.69 -18.55
N TYR A 44 -5.50 -4.88 -17.50
CA TYR A 44 -4.45 -4.12 -16.84
C TYR A 44 -4.29 -4.53 -15.38
N PRO A 45 -3.07 -4.45 -14.84
CA PRO A 45 -2.84 -4.56 -13.41
C PRO A 45 -3.61 -3.51 -12.61
N LEU A 46 -3.85 -3.80 -11.34
CA LEU A 46 -4.38 -2.86 -10.36
C LEU A 46 -3.40 -2.72 -9.20
N VAL A 47 -3.07 -1.49 -8.86
CA VAL A 47 -2.26 -1.14 -7.67
C VAL A 47 -3.16 -0.45 -6.66
N LEU A 48 -3.23 -0.97 -5.45
CA LEU A 48 -3.77 -0.29 -4.29
C LEU A 48 -2.61 0.34 -3.51
N PHE A 49 -2.64 1.67 -3.31
CA PHE A 49 -1.60 2.40 -2.62
C PHE A 49 -2.13 3.04 -1.34
N LEU A 50 -1.54 2.69 -0.19
CA LEU A 50 -1.95 3.16 1.13
C LEU A 50 -0.93 4.14 1.71
N HIS A 51 -1.36 5.38 1.94
CA HIS A 51 -0.56 6.45 2.51
C HIS A 51 -0.29 6.29 4.02
N GLY A 52 0.63 7.08 4.57
CA GLY A 52 0.96 7.13 5.98
C GLY A 52 -0.05 7.92 6.84
N ALA A 53 0.21 8.03 8.13
CA ALA A 53 -0.70 8.69 9.07
C ALA A 53 -0.78 10.22 8.85
N GLY A 54 0.25 10.82 8.26
CA GLY A 54 0.31 12.27 7.98
C GLY A 54 -0.66 12.74 6.90
N GLU A 55 -1.04 11.84 5.99
CA GLU A 55 -1.87 12.14 4.81
C GLU A 55 -3.35 11.86 5.04
N ARG A 56 -3.74 11.49 6.27
CA ARG A 56 -5.16 11.32 6.67
C ARG A 56 -5.92 12.63 6.52
N GLY A 57 -7.20 12.52 6.22
CA GLY A 57 -8.09 13.67 6.07
C GLY A 57 -9.29 13.41 5.18
N SER A 58 -9.84 14.50 4.64
CA SER A 58 -11.00 14.49 3.75
C SER A 58 -10.85 15.44 2.54
N ASP A 59 -9.63 15.97 2.34
CA ASP A 59 -9.35 16.89 1.23
C ASP A 59 -9.24 16.18 -0.14
N ASN A 60 -9.09 14.88 -0.11
CA ASN A 60 -8.83 14.06 -1.28
C ASN A 60 -7.60 14.54 -2.08
N GLU A 61 -6.54 14.99 -1.38
CA GLU A 61 -5.30 15.54 -1.97
C GLU A 61 -4.04 15.02 -1.29
N LYS A 62 -3.99 15.03 0.06
CA LYS A 62 -2.79 14.67 0.83
C LYS A 62 -2.28 13.27 0.56
N GLN A 63 -3.17 12.32 0.25
CA GLN A 63 -2.77 10.94 -0.08
C GLN A 63 -1.83 10.83 -1.29
N LEU A 64 -1.72 11.89 -2.11
CA LEU A 64 -0.79 11.96 -3.23
C LEU A 64 0.61 12.47 -2.86
N THR A 65 0.84 12.86 -1.60
CA THR A 65 2.10 13.50 -1.15
C THR A 65 3.31 12.60 -1.39
N HIS A 66 3.19 11.31 -1.10
CA HIS A 66 4.30 10.36 -1.22
C HIS A 66 3.96 9.24 -2.20
N GLY A 67 4.90 8.92 -3.10
CA GLY A 67 4.83 7.77 -4.01
C GLY A 67 3.94 7.93 -5.24
N ALA A 68 2.93 8.80 -5.23
CA ALA A 68 2.03 8.98 -6.38
C ALA A 68 2.77 9.39 -7.66
N GLN A 69 3.84 10.17 -7.52
CA GLN A 69 4.63 10.69 -8.65
C GLN A 69 5.33 9.58 -9.46
N MET A 70 5.69 8.45 -8.84
CA MET A 70 6.34 7.37 -9.58
C MET A 70 5.45 6.76 -10.67
N PHE A 71 4.12 6.76 -10.46
CA PHE A 71 3.16 6.28 -11.45
C PHE A 71 2.87 7.30 -12.55
N LEU A 72 3.20 8.58 -12.33
CA LEU A 72 3.04 9.65 -13.33
C LEU A 72 4.28 9.85 -14.20
N ASN A 73 5.41 9.27 -13.81
CA ASN A 73 6.63 9.31 -14.64
C ASN A 73 6.31 8.75 -16.02
N PRO A 74 6.56 9.48 -17.12
CA PRO A 74 6.19 9.07 -18.48
C PRO A 74 6.72 7.69 -18.86
N VAL A 75 7.98 7.37 -18.48
CA VAL A 75 8.58 6.07 -18.74
C VAL A 75 7.83 4.96 -18.01
N ASN A 76 7.43 5.20 -16.75
CA ASN A 76 6.67 4.21 -15.98
C ASN A 76 5.24 4.06 -16.52
N ARG A 77 4.58 5.14 -16.95
CA ARG A 77 3.25 5.09 -17.53
C ARG A 77 3.21 4.27 -18.83
N GLU A 78 4.21 4.43 -19.67
CA GLU A 78 4.36 3.67 -20.91
C GLU A 78 4.68 2.20 -20.63
N LYS A 79 5.65 1.95 -19.75
CA LYS A 79 6.17 0.59 -19.48
C LYS A 79 5.23 -0.26 -18.61
N TYR A 80 4.49 0.38 -17.68
CA TYR A 80 3.64 -0.27 -16.69
C TYR A 80 2.23 0.31 -16.65
N PRO A 81 1.48 0.27 -17.77
CA PRO A 81 0.10 0.75 -17.76
C PRO A 81 -0.75 -0.01 -16.76
N ALA A 82 -1.33 0.70 -15.79
CA ALA A 82 -2.07 0.11 -14.67
C ALA A 82 -3.17 1.04 -14.17
N PHE A 83 -4.17 0.47 -13.52
CA PHE A 83 -5.05 1.23 -12.63
C PHE A 83 -4.34 1.42 -11.29
N VAL A 84 -4.36 2.64 -10.74
CA VAL A 84 -3.81 2.93 -9.41
C VAL A 84 -4.89 3.58 -8.57
N LEU A 85 -5.23 2.95 -7.45
CA LEU A 85 -6.17 3.45 -6.45
C LEU A 85 -5.39 3.98 -5.26
N ILE A 86 -5.59 5.25 -4.92
CA ILE A 86 -4.99 5.89 -3.75
C ILE A 86 -6.12 6.45 -2.87
N PRO A 87 -6.71 5.64 -1.99
CA PRO A 87 -7.74 6.11 -1.06
C PRO A 87 -7.14 7.00 0.02
N GLN A 88 -7.96 7.87 0.62
CA GLN A 88 -7.60 8.68 1.76
C GLN A 88 -8.29 8.18 3.02
N CYS A 89 -7.50 7.78 4.02
CA CYS A 89 -7.99 7.40 5.33
C CYS A 89 -8.50 8.64 6.06
N PRO A 90 -9.69 8.62 6.69
CA PRO A 90 -10.16 9.71 7.52
C PRO A 90 -9.20 10.06 8.67
N ALA A 91 -9.29 11.30 9.16
CA ALA A 91 -8.36 11.83 10.17
C ALA A 91 -8.38 11.06 11.50
N ASP A 92 -9.54 10.51 11.85
CA ASP A 92 -9.84 9.77 13.08
C ASP A 92 -9.73 8.25 12.93
N ALA A 93 -9.31 7.75 11.75
CA ALA A 93 -9.21 6.33 11.44
C ALA A 93 -7.78 5.85 11.20
N TYR A 94 -7.62 4.53 11.16
CA TYR A 94 -6.39 3.82 10.81
C TYR A 94 -6.69 2.70 9.83
N TRP A 95 -5.78 2.43 8.85
CA TRP A 95 -6.00 1.37 7.87
C TRP A 95 -6.23 0.00 8.52
N ALA A 96 -5.30 -0.44 9.35
CA ALA A 96 -5.28 -1.80 9.88
C ALA A 96 -5.98 -1.97 11.23
N TYR A 97 -6.18 -0.89 11.97
CA TYR A 97 -6.61 -0.96 13.37
C TYR A 97 -7.81 -0.06 13.61
N THR A 98 -8.65 -0.44 14.60
CA THR A 98 -9.80 0.38 15.03
C THR A 98 -9.36 1.64 15.77
N SER A 99 -8.14 1.62 16.35
CA SER A 99 -7.50 2.76 16.98
C SER A 99 -5.98 2.66 16.81
N ARG A 100 -5.24 3.73 17.14
CA ARG A 100 -3.78 3.70 17.12
C ARG A 100 -3.27 2.65 18.10
N PRO A 101 -2.40 1.70 17.69
CA PRO A 101 -1.75 0.79 18.63
C PRO A 101 -0.95 1.54 19.70
N ALA A 102 -0.96 1.02 20.93
CA ALA A 102 -0.19 1.60 22.04
C ALA A 102 1.32 1.46 21.82
N SER A 103 1.75 0.42 21.11
CA SER A 103 3.13 0.15 20.74
C SER A 103 3.21 -0.24 19.27
N PHE A 104 4.34 0.07 18.63
CA PHE A 104 4.68 -0.43 17.29
C PHE A 104 5.75 -1.54 17.35
N PHE A 105 6.06 -2.05 18.55
CA PHE A 105 6.93 -3.21 18.68
C PHE A 105 6.18 -4.47 18.21
N PRO A 106 6.75 -5.29 17.31
CA PRO A 106 6.00 -6.34 16.60
C PRO A 106 5.33 -7.37 17.53
N ALA A 107 6.01 -7.76 18.61
CA ALA A 107 5.46 -8.75 19.57
C ALA A 107 4.32 -8.19 20.44
N GLU A 108 4.14 -6.87 20.49
CA GLU A 108 3.07 -6.18 21.23
C GLU A 108 1.91 -5.77 20.31
N MET A 109 2.05 -5.95 18.99
CA MET A 109 0.97 -5.69 18.06
C MET A 109 -0.17 -6.71 18.24
N PRO A 110 -1.43 -6.31 17.99
CA PRO A 110 -2.57 -7.23 18.12
C PRO A 110 -2.45 -8.47 17.24
N VAL A 111 -2.60 -9.65 17.81
CA VAL A 111 -2.69 -10.92 17.08
C VAL A 111 -4.06 -11.10 16.46
N VAL A 112 -5.10 -10.81 17.24
CA VAL A 112 -6.50 -10.81 16.80
C VAL A 112 -6.97 -9.37 16.83
N GLN A 113 -7.61 -8.95 15.76
CA GLN A 113 -8.19 -7.62 15.67
C GLN A 113 -9.44 -7.63 14.81
N ASP A 114 -10.41 -6.83 15.22
CA ASP A 114 -11.60 -6.58 14.43
C ASP A 114 -11.24 -5.78 13.16
N ILE A 115 -12.03 -5.98 12.14
CA ILE A 115 -11.92 -5.20 10.91
C ILE A 115 -12.53 -3.83 11.17
N SER A 116 -11.73 -2.76 11.04
CA SER A 116 -12.23 -1.40 11.18
C SER A 116 -13.24 -1.05 10.08
N PRO A 117 -14.19 -0.13 10.32
CA PRO A 117 -15.13 0.30 9.29
C PRO A 117 -14.43 0.78 8.02
N ILE A 118 -13.40 1.62 8.16
CA ILE A 118 -12.64 2.12 7.01
C ILE A 118 -11.95 1.00 6.21
N PHE A 119 -11.50 -0.06 6.89
CA PHE A 119 -10.90 -1.21 6.23
C PHE A 119 -11.94 -2.03 5.44
N LYS A 120 -13.18 -2.13 5.95
CA LYS A 120 -14.30 -2.74 5.20
C LYS A 120 -14.61 -1.93 3.95
N SER A 121 -14.73 -0.60 4.07
CA SER A 121 -14.95 0.30 2.94
C SER A 121 -13.83 0.20 1.91
N LEU A 122 -12.58 0.10 2.36
CA LEU A 122 -11.41 -0.11 1.49
C LEU A 122 -11.51 -1.42 0.71
N LYS A 123 -11.93 -2.50 1.37
CA LYS A 123 -12.11 -3.81 0.70
C LYS A 123 -13.25 -3.77 -0.30
N GLU A 124 -14.39 -3.16 0.03
CA GLU A 124 -15.51 -3.00 -0.91
C GLU A 124 -15.13 -2.15 -2.13
N LEU A 125 -14.39 -1.04 -1.91
CA LEU A 125 -13.84 -0.24 -3.01
C LEU A 125 -12.96 -1.11 -3.92
N LEU A 126 -12.04 -1.87 -3.35
CA LEU A 126 -11.19 -2.78 -4.12
C LEU A 126 -12.02 -3.80 -4.92
N ASP A 127 -13.05 -4.41 -4.30
CA ASP A 127 -13.92 -5.39 -4.94
C ASP A 127 -14.69 -4.80 -6.14
N THR A 128 -15.11 -3.53 -6.03
CA THR A 128 -15.75 -2.82 -7.15
C THR A 128 -14.83 -2.80 -8.38
N TYR A 129 -13.53 -2.56 -8.18
CA TYR A 129 -12.57 -2.59 -9.29
C TYR A 129 -12.24 -4.01 -9.74
N LEU A 130 -12.13 -4.97 -8.83
CA LEU A 130 -11.90 -6.37 -9.18
C LEU A 130 -13.04 -6.99 -10.03
N ALA A 131 -14.24 -6.41 -9.96
CA ALA A 131 -15.37 -6.82 -10.78
C ALA A 131 -15.29 -6.32 -12.25
N LEU A 132 -14.46 -5.31 -12.51
CA LEU A 132 -14.34 -4.74 -13.86
C LEU A 132 -13.63 -5.69 -14.83
N PRO A 133 -14.13 -5.86 -16.08
CA PRO A 133 -13.56 -6.80 -17.04
C PRO A 133 -12.15 -6.44 -17.51
N GLN A 134 -11.76 -5.16 -17.42
CA GLN A 134 -10.43 -4.68 -17.79
C GLN A 134 -9.37 -4.87 -16.70
N ILE A 135 -9.72 -5.42 -15.55
CA ILE A 135 -8.74 -5.72 -14.50
C ILE A 135 -8.17 -7.12 -14.66
N ASP A 136 -6.84 -7.22 -14.70
CA ASP A 136 -6.14 -8.52 -14.64
C ASP A 136 -6.05 -8.99 -13.18
N LYS A 137 -6.96 -9.89 -12.81
CA LYS A 137 -7.07 -10.45 -11.44
C LYS A 137 -5.82 -11.23 -11.00
N ASN A 138 -4.90 -11.55 -11.91
CA ASN A 138 -3.62 -12.19 -11.58
C ASN A 138 -2.52 -11.18 -11.28
N ARG A 139 -2.75 -9.88 -11.51
CA ARG A 139 -1.78 -8.81 -11.31
C ARG A 139 -2.37 -7.69 -10.44
N ILE A 140 -2.73 -8.04 -9.22
CA ILE A 140 -3.22 -7.10 -8.20
C ILE A 140 -2.11 -6.90 -7.20
N TYR A 141 -1.75 -5.65 -6.95
CA TYR A 141 -0.64 -5.28 -6.10
C TYR A 141 -1.08 -4.34 -4.99
N ILE A 142 -0.39 -4.39 -3.87
CA ILE A 142 -0.59 -3.44 -2.78
C ILE A 142 0.75 -2.87 -2.32
N ILE A 143 0.78 -1.55 -2.13
CA ILE A 143 1.92 -0.80 -1.63
C ILE A 143 1.43 0.07 -0.48
N GLY A 144 2.23 0.25 0.55
CA GLY A 144 1.91 1.23 1.58
C GLY A 144 3.10 1.58 2.45
N LEU A 145 3.06 2.80 2.99
CA LEU A 145 4.13 3.33 3.83
C LEU A 145 3.63 3.59 5.27
N SER A 146 4.44 3.33 6.28
CA SER A 146 4.14 3.59 7.69
C SER A 146 2.79 2.95 8.10
N MET A 147 1.80 3.75 8.48
CA MET A 147 0.42 3.30 8.70
C MET A 147 -0.14 2.50 7.50
N GLY A 148 0.16 2.93 6.27
CA GLY A 148 -0.19 2.21 5.04
C GLY A 148 0.60 0.91 4.88
N GLY A 149 1.85 0.84 5.37
CA GLY A 149 2.63 -0.39 5.43
C GLY A 149 1.99 -1.44 6.35
N MET A 150 1.44 -0.99 7.50
CA MET A 150 0.65 -1.84 8.40
C MET A 150 -0.64 -2.32 7.68
N GLY A 151 -1.32 -1.42 6.97
CA GLY A 151 -2.49 -1.75 6.15
C GLY A 151 -2.16 -2.75 5.03
N THR A 152 -0.98 -2.63 4.42
CA THR A 152 -0.49 -3.55 3.40
C THR A 152 -0.31 -4.96 3.95
N TYR A 153 0.29 -5.11 5.12
CA TYR A 153 0.37 -6.43 5.79
C TYR A 153 -1.03 -6.97 6.09
N ASP A 154 -1.91 -6.15 6.68
CA ASP A 154 -3.24 -6.61 7.11
C ASP A 154 -4.12 -7.03 5.91
N MET A 155 -4.08 -6.29 4.80
CA MET A 155 -4.76 -6.66 3.55
C MET A 155 -4.24 -7.98 2.99
N ALA A 156 -2.91 -8.16 2.93
CA ALA A 156 -2.30 -9.39 2.44
C ALA A 156 -2.59 -10.61 3.34
N ILE A 157 -2.70 -10.40 4.66
CA ILE A 157 -3.02 -11.46 5.63
C ILE A 157 -4.49 -11.89 5.54
N ARG A 158 -5.40 -10.93 5.37
CA ARG A 158 -6.86 -11.20 5.35
C ARG A 158 -7.36 -11.67 4.00
N PHE A 159 -6.71 -11.23 2.92
CA PHE A 159 -7.13 -11.49 1.53
C PHE A 159 -5.95 -11.97 0.68
N PRO A 160 -5.25 -13.04 1.09
CA PRO A 160 -4.04 -13.52 0.41
C PRO A 160 -4.32 -13.97 -1.03
N GLU A 161 -5.56 -14.36 -1.33
CA GLU A 161 -5.99 -14.78 -2.67
C GLU A 161 -6.13 -13.60 -3.64
N VAL A 162 -6.17 -12.37 -3.14
CA VAL A 162 -6.33 -11.17 -3.96
C VAL A 162 -5.01 -10.74 -4.58
N PHE A 163 -3.93 -10.68 -3.79
CA PHE A 163 -2.70 -10.00 -4.16
C PHE A 163 -1.65 -10.93 -4.75
N ALA A 164 -1.06 -10.51 -5.87
CA ALA A 164 0.13 -11.14 -6.45
C ALA A 164 1.39 -10.70 -5.69
N ALA A 165 1.44 -9.44 -5.26
CA ALA A 165 2.56 -8.88 -4.51
C ALA A 165 2.14 -7.77 -3.54
N ALA A 166 2.95 -7.61 -2.48
CA ALA A 166 2.79 -6.60 -1.44
C ALA A 166 4.14 -5.93 -1.15
N ILE A 167 4.14 -4.59 -1.10
CA ILE A 167 5.32 -3.80 -0.73
C ILE A 167 4.99 -2.96 0.52
N PRO A 168 5.16 -3.48 1.72
CA PRO A 168 5.10 -2.70 2.95
C PRO A 168 6.42 -1.96 3.17
N ILE A 169 6.34 -0.64 3.42
CA ILE A 169 7.48 0.24 3.69
C ILE A 169 7.33 0.78 5.11
N CYS A 170 8.37 0.67 5.95
CA CYS A 170 8.43 1.09 7.35
C CYS A 170 7.15 0.75 8.16
N GLY A 171 6.56 -0.40 7.89
CA GLY A 171 5.39 -0.92 8.60
C GLY A 171 5.76 -1.94 9.66
N THR A 172 4.78 -2.31 10.47
CA THR A 172 4.91 -3.38 11.47
C THR A 172 3.63 -4.20 11.55
N VAL A 173 3.75 -5.43 12.01
CA VAL A 173 2.63 -6.38 12.21
C VAL A 173 3.05 -7.45 13.21
N HIS A 174 2.11 -8.04 13.92
CA HIS A 174 2.44 -9.21 14.75
C HIS A 174 2.87 -10.38 13.84
N PRO A 175 4.09 -10.93 14.00
CA PRO A 175 4.69 -11.85 13.04
C PRO A 175 3.92 -13.16 12.86
N ILE A 176 3.22 -13.65 13.91
CA ILE A 176 2.44 -14.89 13.83
C ILE A 176 1.32 -14.84 12.79
N ARG A 177 0.81 -13.64 12.48
CA ARG A 177 -0.28 -13.45 11.51
C ARG A 177 0.16 -13.71 10.08
N LEU A 178 1.45 -13.56 9.78
CA LEU A 178 2.01 -13.59 8.43
C LEU A 178 1.98 -14.97 7.77
N ALA A 179 1.80 -16.04 8.53
CA ALA A 179 1.62 -17.38 7.99
C ALA A 179 0.44 -17.47 6.99
N ASN A 180 -0.60 -16.64 7.18
CA ASN A 180 -1.76 -16.60 6.30
C ASN A 180 -1.44 -15.94 4.93
N ALA A 181 -0.40 -15.12 4.86
CA ALA A 181 -0.01 -14.40 3.65
C ALA A 181 1.07 -15.11 2.81
N LYS A 182 1.40 -16.36 3.09
CA LYS A 182 2.49 -17.11 2.44
C LYS A 182 2.37 -17.21 0.91
N GLY A 183 1.16 -17.08 0.35
CA GLY A 183 0.90 -17.10 -1.09
C GLY A 183 1.21 -15.79 -1.82
N VAL A 184 1.35 -14.70 -1.08
CA VAL A 184 1.66 -13.37 -1.60
C VAL A 184 3.19 -13.19 -1.65
N ARG A 185 3.71 -12.55 -2.71
CA ARG A 185 5.12 -12.18 -2.76
C ARG A 185 5.35 -10.84 -2.09
N PHE A 186 6.40 -10.77 -1.27
CA PHE A 186 6.71 -9.57 -0.51
C PHE A 186 8.06 -8.97 -0.90
N ARG A 187 8.10 -7.63 -1.01
CA ARG A 187 9.33 -6.86 -0.94
C ARG A 187 9.18 -5.81 0.15
N ILE A 188 9.93 -5.97 1.23
CA ILE A 188 9.83 -5.15 2.44
C ILE A 188 10.96 -4.13 2.43
N PHE A 189 10.66 -2.87 2.77
CA PHE A 189 11.65 -1.80 2.92
C PHE A 189 11.56 -1.17 4.31
N HIS A 190 12.72 -0.83 4.90
CA HIS A 190 12.78 -0.11 6.18
C HIS A 190 14.12 0.62 6.34
N GLY A 191 14.14 1.71 7.10
CA GLY A 191 15.36 2.38 7.55
C GLY A 191 15.81 1.84 8.93
N ASP A 192 17.08 1.57 9.11
CA ASP A 192 17.60 0.98 10.36
C ASP A 192 17.66 1.97 11.53
N ALA A 193 17.61 3.29 11.23
CA ALA A 193 17.55 4.37 12.21
C ALA A 193 16.12 4.91 12.45
N ASP A 194 15.08 4.15 12.06
CA ASP A 194 13.68 4.55 12.26
C ASP A 194 13.33 4.56 13.75
N ASN A 195 13.03 5.76 14.28
CA ASN A 195 12.67 6.02 15.67
C ASN A 195 11.14 6.20 15.88
N VAL A 196 10.32 6.01 14.86
CA VAL A 196 8.85 6.09 14.89
C VAL A 196 8.21 4.71 14.86
N VAL A 197 8.59 3.89 13.87
CA VAL A 197 8.21 2.48 13.75
C VAL A 197 9.50 1.67 13.73
N THR A 198 9.73 0.89 14.77
CA THR A 198 10.99 0.15 14.91
C THR A 198 11.25 -0.77 13.71
N VAL A 199 12.49 -0.77 13.23
CA VAL A 199 12.96 -1.65 12.15
C VAL A 199 12.76 -3.14 12.45
N GLU A 200 12.68 -3.51 13.74
CA GLU A 200 12.37 -4.89 14.17
C GLU A 200 11.02 -5.37 13.62
N GLY A 201 10.07 -4.44 13.34
CA GLY A 201 8.81 -4.78 12.65
C GLY A 201 9.05 -5.51 11.33
N SER A 202 9.88 -4.92 10.48
CA SER A 202 10.23 -5.49 9.17
C SER A 202 11.17 -6.70 9.27
N ARG A 203 12.13 -6.67 10.20
CA ARG A 203 13.04 -7.81 10.42
C ARG A 203 12.27 -9.06 10.88
N MET A 204 11.34 -8.92 11.82
CA MET A 204 10.51 -10.03 12.30
C MET A 204 9.51 -10.48 11.24
N ALA A 205 8.93 -9.56 10.48
CA ALA A 205 8.04 -9.88 9.36
C ALA A 205 8.76 -10.71 8.29
N TYR A 206 9.97 -10.29 7.89
CA TYR A 206 10.80 -11.04 6.96
C TYR A 206 11.09 -12.46 7.44
N ARG A 207 11.55 -12.61 8.71
CA ARG A 207 11.82 -13.93 9.30
C ARG A 207 10.58 -14.83 9.33
N ALA A 208 9.43 -14.26 9.71
CA ALA A 208 8.17 -15.01 9.79
C ALA A 208 7.67 -15.46 8.40
N LEU A 209 7.73 -14.57 7.40
CA LEU A 209 7.37 -14.93 6.02
C LEU A 209 8.31 -15.99 5.44
N LYS A 210 9.62 -15.89 5.66
CA LYS A 210 10.58 -16.93 5.25
C LYS A 210 10.28 -18.27 5.92
N ALA A 211 10.01 -18.28 7.22
CA ALA A 211 9.65 -19.49 7.96
C ALA A 211 8.34 -20.12 7.47
N ALA A 212 7.39 -19.30 6.99
CA ALA A 212 6.14 -19.77 6.39
C ALA A 212 6.30 -20.28 4.93
N GLY A 213 7.49 -20.13 4.33
CA GLY A 213 7.77 -20.52 2.94
C GLY A 213 7.29 -19.49 1.91
N ALA A 214 7.06 -18.24 2.31
CA ALA A 214 6.72 -17.16 1.39
C ALA A 214 7.93 -16.72 0.56
N ASP A 215 7.64 -16.21 -0.65
CA ASP A 215 8.62 -15.52 -1.48
C ASP A 215 8.74 -14.08 -0.96
N VAL A 216 9.85 -13.75 -0.30
CA VAL A 216 10.06 -12.44 0.34
C VAL A 216 11.49 -11.95 0.20
N GLU A 217 11.61 -10.68 -0.16
CA GLU A 217 12.85 -9.89 -0.14
C GLU A 217 12.76 -8.81 0.94
N TYR A 218 13.88 -8.50 1.57
CA TYR A 218 13.97 -7.42 2.56
C TYR A 218 15.15 -6.53 2.27
N ILE A 219 14.89 -5.24 2.16
CA ILE A 219 15.88 -4.19 1.93
C ILE A 219 15.87 -3.24 3.13
N GLU A 220 17.00 -3.14 3.81
CA GLU A 220 17.23 -2.24 4.93
C GLU A 220 18.14 -1.11 4.47
N PHE A 221 17.77 0.15 4.75
CA PHE A 221 18.54 1.33 4.39
C PHE A 221 19.37 1.81 5.58
N PRO A 222 20.70 1.68 5.55
CA PRO A 222 21.59 2.10 6.64
C PRO A 222 21.49 3.60 6.92
N GLY A 223 21.33 3.98 8.20
CA GLY A 223 21.23 5.36 8.66
C GLY A 223 19.97 6.11 8.26
N CYS A 224 19.01 5.42 7.60
CA CYS A 224 17.75 6.01 7.19
C CYS A 224 16.74 5.98 8.33
N GLY A 225 16.07 7.11 8.58
CA GLY A 225 14.99 7.24 9.55
C GLY A 225 13.65 6.74 9.05
N HIS A 226 12.55 7.31 9.61
CA HIS A 226 11.19 6.89 9.27
C HIS A 226 10.80 7.14 7.81
N ASP A 227 11.44 8.11 7.14
CA ASP A 227 11.16 8.47 5.75
C ASP A 227 11.78 7.52 4.71
N SER A 228 11.97 6.25 5.08
CA SER A 228 12.54 5.21 4.21
C SER A 228 11.73 4.93 2.93
N TRP A 229 10.52 5.46 2.80
CA TRP A 229 9.78 5.47 1.53
C TRP A 229 10.48 6.27 0.43
N THR A 230 11.23 7.32 0.77
CA THR A 230 11.98 8.10 -0.21
C THR A 230 13.03 7.27 -0.96
N PRO A 231 13.97 6.59 -0.30
CA PRO A 231 14.89 5.69 -0.97
C PRO A 231 14.19 4.43 -1.53
N ALA A 232 13.09 3.96 -0.93
CA ALA A 232 12.36 2.80 -1.44
C ALA A 232 11.73 3.06 -2.81
N PHE A 233 11.05 4.19 -3.02
CA PHE A 233 10.46 4.53 -4.32
C PHE A 233 11.51 4.79 -5.41
N ASN A 234 12.74 5.13 -5.02
CA ASN A 234 13.87 5.29 -5.92
C ASN A 234 14.76 4.03 -6.02
N TYR A 235 14.36 2.93 -5.36
CA TYR A 235 15.15 1.71 -5.37
C TYR A 235 15.20 1.09 -6.76
N PRO A 236 16.41 0.76 -7.27
CA PRO A 236 16.56 0.19 -8.61
C PRO A 236 15.68 -1.04 -8.81
N GLY A 237 14.89 -1.05 -9.88
CA GLY A 237 13.99 -2.15 -10.19
C GLY A 237 12.73 -2.23 -9.32
N PHE A 238 12.36 -1.19 -8.55
CA PHE A 238 11.12 -1.20 -7.75
C PHE A 238 9.90 -1.52 -8.62
N MET A 239 9.70 -0.78 -9.71
CA MET A 239 8.57 -0.97 -10.62
C MET A 239 8.71 -2.28 -11.42
N ASP A 240 9.91 -2.61 -11.92
CA ASP A 240 10.15 -3.85 -12.65
C ASP A 240 9.79 -5.08 -11.80
N TRP A 241 10.22 -5.10 -10.55
CA TRP A 241 9.88 -6.19 -9.63
C TRP A 241 8.38 -6.28 -9.42
N LEU A 242 7.71 -5.15 -9.09
CA LEU A 242 6.28 -5.14 -8.80
C LEU A 242 5.47 -5.69 -9.99
N PHE A 243 5.71 -5.14 -11.18
CA PHE A 243 4.92 -5.48 -12.37
C PHE A 243 5.30 -6.83 -13.01
N SER A 244 6.42 -7.43 -12.61
CA SER A 244 6.78 -8.79 -13.00
C SER A 244 5.99 -9.87 -12.22
N GLN A 245 5.35 -9.50 -11.09
CA GLN A 245 4.66 -10.46 -10.26
C GLN A 245 3.28 -10.85 -10.83
N LYS A 246 2.96 -12.15 -10.72
CA LYS A 246 1.63 -12.70 -11.06
C LYS A 246 1.25 -13.71 -9.98
N LYS A 247 -0.03 -13.83 -9.70
CA LYS A 247 -0.52 -14.91 -8.83
C LYS A 247 -0.10 -16.27 -9.40
N LYS A 248 0.24 -17.17 -8.50
CA LYS A 248 0.53 -18.58 -8.83
C LYS A 248 -0.74 -19.31 -9.18
#